data_7fd0ee6ae58d0152e8d0a2b9c6b6fd37
#
_entry.id   7fd0ee6ae58d0152e8d0a2b9c6b6fd37
#
_cell.length_a   1.000
_cell.length_b   1.000
_cell.length_c   1.000
_cell.angle_alpha   90.00
_cell.angle_beta   90.00
_cell.angle_gamma   90.00
#
_symmetry.space_group_name_H-M   'P 1'
#
loop_
_entity.id
_entity.type
_entity.pdbx_description
1 polymer ?
#
loop_
_entity_poly.entity_id
_entity_poly.type
_entity_poly.pdbx_seq_one_letter_code
_entity_poly.pdbx_strand_id
1 'polypeptide(L)'
;MTSPRTRAVSRPGGAGLSLGILSAAAFGTSGAFASSLIGAGWSPAAAVLVRISLAAAMLTIPALVQLRGRWLMLRRAAPRVIAFGLAGVAGCQLFYFNAVARMPVGVALLLEYLGTVLVVGWLWVRHAQRPRRLTVAGAAASIAGLILVLNLTATAGINLAGVMWGLLAAVALAIYFVLSAATDGEPLPPIVMAWAGMCVGAVVLGLLGGIGVLPMAVSSRPVDFLHHQVSWVVPVVGLSLVAAVLAYVTGIGAARRLGAKLASFIGMAEVLFAIAFAWLLLGQLPSAMQFLGGAFILAGVTLVRVDELRGPDDVVEEAQRGRAGRPAPGEQRRLEPVPQRLFSLDGPVEQGQLEQQVRADLPDVLDGDVQPLRG
;
A
#
# COMPACT_ATOMS: atom_id res chain seq x y z
N MET A 1 42.10 4.25 9.93
CA MET A 1 41.14 3.18 10.35
C MET A 1 39.91 3.86 10.92
N THR A 2 38.89 4.15 10.09
CA THR A 2 37.62 4.76 10.51
C THR A 2 36.59 3.64 10.59
N SER A 3 36.15 3.35 11.80
CA SER A 3 35.11 2.36 12.13
C SER A 3 33.79 2.72 11.43
N PRO A 4 33.08 1.78 10.78
CA PRO A 4 31.76 2.04 10.23
C PRO A 4 30.77 2.20 11.37
N ARG A 5 30.17 3.40 11.47
CA ARG A 5 29.05 3.67 12.38
C ARG A 5 27.87 2.79 11.99
N THR A 6 27.64 1.73 12.71
CA THR A 6 26.39 0.99 12.72
C THR A 6 25.25 1.96 13.03
N ARG A 7 24.39 2.26 12.05
CA ARG A 7 23.13 2.96 12.29
C ARG A 7 22.29 2.08 13.23
N ALA A 8 22.18 2.51 14.47
CA ALA A 8 21.24 1.93 15.41
C ALA A 8 19.84 2.03 14.81
N VAL A 9 19.21 0.88 14.58
CA VAL A 9 17.79 0.78 14.23
C VAL A 9 17.03 1.32 15.44
N SER A 10 16.55 2.56 15.35
CA SER A 10 15.73 3.17 16.39
C SER A 10 14.46 2.33 16.55
N ARG A 11 14.20 1.84 17.76
CA ARG A 11 12.94 1.18 18.12
C ARG A 11 11.77 2.06 17.64
N PRO A 12 10.71 1.49 17.02
CA PRO A 12 9.58 2.27 16.57
C PRO A 12 9.03 3.07 17.76
N GLY A 13 9.15 4.39 17.69
CA GLY A 13 8.70 5.26 18.78
C GLY A 13 7.19 5.10 18.97
N GLY A 14 6.74 4.91 20.20
CA GLY A 14 5.32 4.72 20.54
C GLY A 14 4.39 5.76 19.89
N ALA A 15 4.89 6.99 19.70
CA ALA A 15 4.16 8.06 19.00
C ALA A 15 3.86 7.78 17.51
N GLY A 16 4.69 7.04 16.80
CA GLY A 16 4.41 6.66 15.41
C GLY A 16 3.29 5.61 15.34
N LEU A 17 3.32 4.64 16.23
CA LEU A 17 2.31 3.59 16.32
C LEU A 17 0.95 4.17 16.71
N SER A 18 0.88 5.04 17.71
CA SER A 18 -0.39 5.68 18.13
C SER A 18 -1.00 6.54 17.01
N LEU A 19 -0.19 7.28 16.25
CA LEU A 19 -0.65 8.01 15.08
C LEU A 19 -1.18 7.09 13.98
N GLY A 20 -0.54 5.95 13.74
CA GLY A 20 -0.99 4.97 12.76
C GLY A 20 -2.34 4.34 13.15
N ILE A 21 -2.49 3.94 14.39
CA ILE A 21 -3.75 3.39 14.92
C ILE A 21 -4.86 4.45 14.87
N LEU A 22 -4.57 5.69 15.26
CA LEU A 22 -5.53 6.79 15.19
C LEU A 22 -5.98 7.06 13.74
N SER A 23 -5.04 7.03 12.80
CA SER A 23 -5.34 7.16 11.37
C SER A 23 -6.26 6.02 10.88
N ALA A 24 -5.92 4.77 11.21
CA ALA A 24 -6.72 3.61 10.83
C ALA A 24 -8.13 3.68 11.44
N ALA A 25 -8.25 4.07 12.70
CA ALA A 25 -9.56 4.26 13.34
C ALA A 25 -10.35 5.39 12.66
N ALA A 26 -9.71 6.52 12.38
CA ALA A 26 -10.35 7.65 11.73
C ALA A 26 -10.83 7.33 10.30
N PHE A 27 -10.02 6.65 9.50
CA PHE A 27 -10.44 6.16 8.18
C PHE A 27 -11.58 5.13 8.28
N GLY A 28 -11.52 4.23 9.26
CA GLY A 28 -12.55 3.22 9.51
C GLY A 28 -13.96 3.78 9.72
N THR A 29 -14.10 5.05 10.17
CA THR A 29 -15.40 5.72 10.28
C THR A 29 -16.01 6.09 8.93
N SER A 30 -15.19 6.16 7.85
CA SER A 30 -15.58 6.67 6.54
C SER A 30 -16.79 5.95 5.95
N GLY A 31 -16.78 4.61 5.96
CA GLY A 31 -17.86 3.81 5.41
C GLY A 31 -19.19 3.99 6.16
N ALA A 32 -19.12 4.10 7.48
CA ALA A 32 -20.33 4.29 8.30
C ALA A 32 -20.97 5.67 8.03
N PHE A 33 -20.19 6.75 7.99
CA PHE A 33 -20.70 8.07 7.63
C PHE A 33 -21.24 8.11 6.18
N ALA A 34 -20.54 7.50 5.24
CA ALA A 34 -20.96 7.45 3.84
C ALA A 34 -22.27 6.66 3.69
N SER A 35 -22.36 5.47 4.30
CA SER A 35 -23.56 4.62 4.26
C SER A 35 -24.79 5.33 4.83
N SER A 36 -24.63 6.07 5.93
CA SER A 36 -25.74 6.81 6.54
C SER A 36 -26.25 7.94 5.63
N LEU A 37 -25.38 8.68 4.96
CA LEU A 37 -25.74 9.72 4.00
C LEU A 37 -26.41 9.12 2.76
N ILE A 38 -25.87 8.04 2.23
CA ILE A 38 -26.42 7.34 1.06
C ILE A 38 -27.83 6.79 1.39
N GLY A 39 -28.02 6.23 2.59
CA GLY A 39 -29.33 5.79 3.08
C GLY A 39 -30.37 6.91 3.18
N ALA A 40 -29.93 8.15 3.43
CA ALA A 40 -30.79 9.34 3.44
C ALA A 40 -31.07 9.94 2.04
N GLY A 41 -30.53 9.33 0.99
CA GLY A 41 -30.76 9.75 -0.42
C GLY A 41 -29.64 10.55 -1.05
N TRP A 42 -28.47 10.62 -0.42
CA TRP A 42 -27.28 11.19 -1.07
C TRP A 42 -26.74 10.22 -2.12
N SER A 43 -26.28 10.78 -3.25
CA SER A 43 -25.49 9.96 -4.18
C SER A 43 -24.07 9.76 -3.66
N PRO A 44 -23.42 8.61 -3.96
CA PRO A 44 -22.02 8.37 -3.65
C PRO A 44 -21.09 9.50 -4.11
N ALA A 45 -21.31 10.00 -5.34
CA ALA A 45 -20.51 11.07 -5.92
C ALA A 45 -20.65 12.40 -5.16
N ALA A 46 -21.88 12.78 -4.73
CA ALA A 46 -22.11 13.98 -3.92
C ALA A 46 -21.41 13.87 -2.55
N ALA A 47 -21.53 12.71 -1.90
CA ALA A 47 -20.89 12.48 -0.60
C ALA A 47 -19.36 12.58 -0.69
N VAL A 48 -18.73 12.01 -1.74
CA VAL A 48 -17.29 12.14 -1.98
C VAL A 48 -16.91 13.58 -2.28
N LEU A 49 -17.64 14.26 -3.18
CA LEU A 49 -17.35 15.65 -3.55
C LEU A 49 -17.37 16.58 -2.33
N VAL A 50 -18.40 16.49 -1.50
CA VAL A 50 -18.52 17.31 -0.29
C VAL A 50 -17.39 16.99 0.70
N ARG A 51 -17.11 15.69 0.94
CA ARG A 51 -16.02 15.24 1.80
C ARG A 51 -14.68 15.85 1.41
N ILE A 52 -14.26 15.65 0.14
CA ILE A 52 -12.93 16.08 -0.31
C ILE A 52 -12.83 17.61 -0.45
N SER A 53 -13.93 18.29 -0.80
CA SER A 53 -13.97 19.75 -0.89
C SER A 53 -13.80 20.39 0.49
N LEU A 54 -14.54 19.93 1.50
CA LEU A 54 -14.41 20.43 2.86
C LEU A 54 -13.04 20.10 3.46
N ALA A 55 -12.53 18.88 3.21
CA ALA A 55 -11.20 18.50 3.67
C ALA A 55 -10.10 19.32 2.99
N ALA A 56 -10.21 19.59 1.68
CA ALA A 56 -9.31 20.48 0.96
C ALA A 56 -9.34 21.90 1.55
N ALA A 57 -10.54 22.45 1.82
CA ALA A 57 -10.68 23.75 2.44
C ALA A 57 -9.99 23.82 3.82
N MET A 58 -10.19 22.80 4.67
CA MET A 58 -9.54 22.73 6.00
C MET A 58 -8.02 22.59 5.89
N LEU A 59 -7.51 21.85 4.91
CA LEU A 59 -6.07 21.68 4.70
C LEU A 59 -5.42 22.85 3.97
N THR A 60 -6.17 23.82 3.44
CA THR A 60 -5.63 24.92 2.65
C THR A 60 -4.61 25.73 3.45
N ILE A 61 -4.94 26.14 4.67
CA ILE A 61 -4.04 26.96 5.49
C ILE A 61 -2.71 26.21 5.77
N PRO A 62 -2.70 24.99 6.32
CA PRO A 62 -1.44 24.28 6.59
C PRO A 62 -0.66 23.94 5.30
N ALA A 63 -1.35 23.68 4.19
CA ALA A 63 -0.69 23.43 2.91
C ALA A 63 -0.01 24.70 2.36
N LEU A 64 -0.68 25.84 2.38
CA LEU A 64 -0.11 27.12 1.95
C LEU A 64 1.08 27.55 2.81
N VAL A 65 1.01 27.34 4.12
CA VAL A 65 2.14 27.60 5.03
C VAL A 65 3.36 26.75 4.67
N GLN A 66 3.15 25.47 4.34
CA GLN A 66 4.24 24.58 3.93
C GLN A 66 4.77 24.87 2.51
N LEU A 67 3.92 25.46 1.65
CA LEU A 67 4.29 25.83 0.27
C LEU A 67 4.99 27.19 0.16
N ARG A 68 5.09 27.97 1.23
CA ARG A 68 5.69 29.31 1.18
C ARG A 68 7.04 29.30 0.46
N GLY A 69 7.11 30.00 -0.69
CA GLY A 69 8.32 30.06 -1.52
C GLY A 69 8.63 28.82 -2.38
N ARG A 70 7.82 27.75 -2.33
CA ARG A 70 8.09 26.48 -3.01
C ARG A 70 7.09 26.09 -4.09
N TRP A 71 6.41 27.07 -4.69
CA TRP A 71 5.40 26.81 -5.73
C TRP A 71 5.92 26.08 -6.96
N LEU A 72 7.22 26.23 -7.27
CA LEU A 72 7.85 25.51 -8.37
C LEU A 72 7.87 23.99 -8.15
N MET A 73 7.98 23.54 -6.89
CA MET A 73 7.90 22.11 -6.56
C MET A 73 6.53 21.54 -6.92
N LEU A 74 5.44 22.27 -6.58
CA LEU A 74 4.07 21.86 -6.91
C LEU A 74 3.88 21.78 -8.44
N ARG A 75 4.38 22.77 -9.19
CA ARG A 75 4.32 22.76 -10.66
C ARG A 75 5.06 21.58 -11.27
N ARG A 76 6.27 21.27 -10.79
CA ARG A 76 7.05 20.11 -11.26
C ARG A 76 6.38 18.77 -10.91
N ALA A 77 5.71 18.69 -9.77
CA ALA A 77 4.99 17.51 -9.32
C ALA A 77 3.55 17.42 -9.88
N ALA A 78 3.10 18.39 -10.70
CA ALA A 78 1.72 18.46 -11.18
C ALA A 78 1.20 17.17 -11.82
N PRO A 79 1.92 16.47 -12.72
CA PRO A 79 1.43 15.20 -13.29
C PRO A 79 1.16 14.14 -12.22
N ARG A 80 2.04 14.05 -11.22
CA ARG A 80 1.90 13.11 -10.09
C ARG A 80 0.72 13.51 -9.19
N VAL A 81 0.56 14.79 -8.90
CA VAL A 81 -0.57 15.32 -8.11
C VAL A 81 -1.90 15.06 -8.81
N ILE A 82 -1.96 15.26 -10.13
CA ILE A 82 -3.16 15.01 -10.93
C ILE A 82 -3.49 13.50 -10.90
N ALA A 83 -2.53 12.64 -11.20
CA ALA A 83 -2.73 11.19 -11.16
C ALA A 83 -3.15 10.71 -9.76
N PHE A 84 -2.53 11.24 -8.69
CA PHE A 84 -2.89 10.95 -7.30
C PHE A 84 -4.31 11.43 -6.97
N GLY A 85 -4.67 12.65 -7.37
CA GLY A 85 -5.99 13.22 -7.14
C GLY A 85 -7.10 12.45 -7.87
N LEU A 86 -6.84 12.04 -9.11
CA LEU A 86 -7.79 11.28 -9.91
C LEU A 86 -7.97 9.84 -9.43
N ALA A 87 -6.88 9.09 -9.28
CA ALA A 87 -6.94 7.69 -8.91
C ALA A 87 -7.03 7.50 -7.39
N GLY A 88 -6.10 8.07 -6.63
CA GLY A 88 -5.97 7.82 -5.19
C GLY A 88 -7.00 8.56 -4.33
N VAL A 89 -7.50 9.71 -4.78
CA VAL A 89 -8.49 10.48 -4.00
C VAL A 89 -9.88 10.33 -4.58
N ALA A 90 -10.12 10.83 -5.79
CA ALA A 90 -11.46 10.83 -6.37
C ALA A 90 -11.93 9.43 -6.76
N GLY A 91 -11.11 8.68 -7.52
CA GLY A 91 -11.47 7.35 -8.03
C GLY A 91 -11.68 6.34 -6.91
N CYS A 92 -10.69 6.19 -6.04
CA CYS A 92 -10.74 5.24 -4.92
C CYS A 92 -11.99 5.47 -4.06
N GLN A 93 -12.23 6.71 -3.64
CA GLN A 93 -13.38 7.06 -2.80
C GLN A 93 -14.71 6.91 -3.52
N LEU A 94 -14.79 7.32 -4.79
CA LEU A 94 -16.02 7.18 -5.58
C LEU A 94 -16.40 5.71 -5.76
N PHE A 95 -15.44 4.86 -6.08
CA PHE A 95 -15.66 3.43 -6.27
C PHE A 95 -16.03 2.75 -4.96
N TYR A 96 -15.31 3.06 -3.88
CA TYR A 96 -15.63 2.54 -2.55
C TYR A 96 -17.05 2.94 -2.09
N PHE A 97 -17.46 4.22 -2.22
CA PHE A 97 -18.79 4.65 -1.82
C PHE A 97 -19.89 4.06 -2.69
N ASN A 98 -19.62 3.79 -3.98
CA ASN A 98 -20.54 3.02 -4.83
C ASN A 98 -20.67 1.56 -4.40
N ALA A 99 -19.60 0.95 -3.87
CA ALA A 99 -19.66 -0.38 -3.28
C ALA A 99 -20.48 -0.36 -1.97
N VAL A 100 -20.21 0.60 -1.07
CA VAL A 100 -20.95 0.79 0.20
C VAL A 100 -22.46 1.05 -0.02
N ALA A 101 -22.82 1.69 -1.14
CA ALA A 101 -24.22 1.85 -1.53
C ALA A 101 -24.93 0.54 -1.87
N ARG A 102 -24.22 -0.57 -2.05
CA ARG A 102 -24.73 -1.84 -2.57
C ARG A 102 -24.43 -3.06 -1.72
N MET A 103 -23.54 -2.91 -0.74
CA MET A 103 -23.13 -3.99 0.16
C MET A 103 -22.71 -3.44 1.53
N PRO A 104 -22.62 -4.29 2.57
CA PRO A 104 -22.13 -3.87 3.88
C PRO A 104 -20.74 -3.24 3.83
N VAL A 105 -20.53 -2.22 4.67
CA VAL A 105 -19.28 -1.42 4.72
C VAL A 105 -18.04 -2.30 4.85
N GLY A 106 -18.06 -3.28 5.77
CA GLY A 106 -16.93 -4.18 5.99
C GLY A 106 -16.59 -5.02 4.75
N VAL A 107 -17.59 -5.49 4.00
CA VAL A 107 -17.41 -6.27 2.77
C VAL A 107 -16.80 -5.39 1.67
N ALA A 108 -17.32 -4.18 1.50
CA ALA A 108 -16.79 -3.22 0.51
C ALA A 108 -15.31 -2.90 0.77
N LEU A 109 -14.94 -2.70 2.04
CA LEU A 109 -13.56 -2.39 2.43
C LEU A 109 -12.64 -3.61 2.28
N LEU A 110 -13.10 -4.81 2.60
CA LEU A 110 -12.33 -6.04 2.36
C LEU A 110 -12.01 -6.24 0.88
N LEU A 111 -12.98 -5.93 -0.01
CA LEU A 111 -12.75 -5.95 -1.47
C LEU A 111 -11.69 -4.92 -1.89
N GLU A 112 -11.77 -3.71 -1.36
CA GLU A 112 -10.79 -2.64 -1.65
C GLU A 112 -9.37 -3.05 -1.24
N TYR A 113 -9.21 -3.69 -0.07
CA TYR A 113 -7.88 -4.16 0.39
C TYR A 113 -7.27 -5.29 -0.44
N LEU A 114 -8.04 -5.97 -1.30
CA LEU A 114 -7.48 -6.85 -2.33
C LEU A 114 -6.57 -6.12 -3.32
N GLY A 115 -6.62 -4.78 -3.38
CA GLY A 115 -5.67 -3.97 -4.13
C GLY A 115 -4.21 -4.32 -3.84
N THR A 116 -3.88 -4.72 -2.62
CA THR A 116 -2.53 -5.18 -2.26
C THR A 116 -2.13 -6.44 -3.03
N VAL A 117 -3.06 -7.41 -3.17
CA VAL A 117 -2.83 -8.64 -3.93
C VAL A 117 -2.71 -8.33 -5.42
N LEU A 118 -3.51 -7.38 -5.93
CA LEU A 118 -3.42 -6.92 -7.32
C LEU A 118 -2.07 -6.27 -7.64
N VAL A 119 -1.49 -5.49 -6.72
CA VAL A 119 -0.13 -4.91 -6.90
C VAL A 119 0.90 -6.03 -7.07
N VAL A 120 0.86 -7.06 -6.24
CA VAL A 120 1.78 -8.20 -6.35
C VAL A 120 1.60 -8.93 -7.68
N GLY A 121 0.35 -9.19 -8.08
CA GLY A 121 0.04 -9.80 -9.38
C GLY A 121 0.58 -8.97 -10.55
N TRP A 122 0.42 -7.67 -10.50
CA TRP A 122 0.95 -6.74 -11.50
C TRP A 122 2.48 -6.79 -11.58
N LEU A 123 3.18 -6.74 -10.44
CA LEU A 123 4.65 -6.82 -10.39
C LEU A 123 5.15 -8.15 -10.95
N TRP A 124 4.45 -9.24 -10.70
CA TRP A 124 4.78 -10.54 -11.26
C TRP A 124 4.67 -10.54 -12.79
N VAL A 125 3.53 -10.12 -13.32
CA VAL A 125 3.25 -10.15 -14.76
C VAL A 125 4.12 -9.15 -15.53
N ARG A 126 4.31 -7.94 -14.99
CA ARG A 126 4.98 -6.84 -15.71
C ARG A 126 6.50 -6.85 -15.58
N HIS A 127 7.02 -7.25 -14.43
CA HIS A 127 8.44 -7.21 -14.13
C HIS A 127 9.09 -8.60 -14.00
N ALA A 128 8.35 -9.67 -14.32
CA ALA A 128 8.78 -11.07 -14.19
C ALA A 128 9.35 -11.42 -12.80
N GLN A 129 9.02 -10.64 -11.79
CA GLN A 129 9.41 -10.89 -10.39
C GLN A 129 8.59 -12.04 -9.86
N ARG A 130 9.18 -13.23 -9.80
CA ARG A 130 8.48 -14.42 -9.28
C ARG A 130 8.11 -14.21 -7.82
N PRO A 131 6.81 -14.24 -7.45
CA PRO A 131 6.39 -14.10 -6.07
C PRO A 131 6.95 -15.27 -5.24
N ARG A 132 7.33 -14.98 -4.02
CA ARG A 132 7.77 -15.99 -3.07
C ARG A 132 6.61 -16.88 -2.66
N ARG A 133 6.89 -18.05 -2.12
CA ARG A 133 5.86 -19.00 -1.66
C ARG A 133 4.88 -18.39 -0.66
N LEU A 134 5.38 -17.53 0.23
CA LEU A 134 4.56 -16.83 1.24
C LEU A 134 3.58 -15.84 0.59
N THR A 135 4.04 -15.09 -0.42
CA THR A 135 3.20 -14.19 -1.22
C THR A 135 2.11 -14.96 -1.96
N VAL A 136 2.45 -16.11 -2.58
CA VAL A 136 1.46 -16.96 -3.28
C VAL A 136 0.43 -17.55 -2.30
N ALA A 137 0.88 -18.03 -1.14
CA ALA A 137 -0.01 -18.53 -0.10
C ALA A 137 -0.94 -17.43 0.43
N GLY A 138 -0.41 -16.22 0.63
CA GLY A 138 -1.18 -15.06 1.05
C GLY A 138 -2.23 -14.65 0.01
N ALA A 139 -1.88 -14.62 -1.28
CA ALA A 139 -2.82 -14.34 -2.36
C ALA A 139 -3.93 -15.40 -2.44
N ALA A 140 -3.58 -16.68 -2.36
CA ALA A 140 -4.54 -17.78 -2.35
C ALA A 140 -5.50 -17.69 -1.14
N ALA A 141 -4.98 -17.40 0.06
CA ALA A 141 -5.79 -17.19 1.26
C ALA A 141 -6.76 -15.99 1.08
N SER A 142 -6.28 -14.88 0.50
CA SER A 142 -7.13 -13.71 0.23
C SER A 142 -8.26 -14.03 -0.76
N ILE A 143 -7.98 -14.78 -1.82
CA ILE A 143 -8.99 -15.22 -2.80
C ILE A 143 -10.00 -16.18 -2.16
N ALA A 144 -9.54 -17.15 -1.37
CA ALA A 144 -10.42 -18.05 -0.63
C ALA A 144 -11.32 -17.26 0.34
N GLY A 145 -10.74 -16.29 1.07
CA GLY A 145 -11.49 -15.39 1.94
C GLY A 145 -12.53 -14.56 1.18
N LEU A 146 -12.22 -14.07 -0.01
CA LEU A 146 -13.16 -13.35 -0.87
C LEU A 146 -14.38 -14.22 -1.21
N ILE A 147 -14.17 -15.49 -1.62
CA ILE A 147 -15.23 -16.43 -1.95
C ILE A 147 -16.16 -16.64 -0.73
N LEU A 148 -15.58 -16.76 0.47
CA LEU A 148 -16.34 -16.89 1.72
C LEU A 148 -17.12 -15.61 2.07
N VAL A 149 -16.50 -14.42 1.94
CA VAL A 149 -17.15 -13.13 2.23
C VAL A 149 -18.34 -12.90 1.31
N LEU A 150 -18.18 -13.21 0.03
CA LEU A 150 -19.26 -13.06 -0.95
C LEU A 150 -20.37 -14.09 -0.75
N ASN A 151 -20.11 -15.14 0.03
CA ASN A 151 -21.10 -16.20 0.35
C ASN A 151 -21.88 -16.65 -0.88
N LEU A 152 -21.17 -17.10 -1.92
CA LEU A 152 -21.73 -17.48 -3.24
C LEU A 152 -22.85 -18.51 -3.18
N THR A 153 -23.01 -19.18 -2.04
CA THR A 153 -24.04 -20.21 -1.78
C THR A 153 -25.30 -19.66 -1.12
N ALA A 154 -25.28 -18.39 -0.66
CA ALA A 154 -26.45 -17.79 -0.04
C ALA A 154 -27.50 -17.40 -1.10
N THR A 155 -28.76 -17.70 -0.82
CA THR A 155 -29.92 -17.34 -1.66
C THR A 155 -30.19 -15.84 -1.80
N ALA A 156 -29.57 -15.00 -0.96
CA ALA A 156 -29.55 -13.55 -1.11
C ALA A 156 -28.54 -13.21 -2.21
N GLY A 157 -29.04 -12.89 -3.40
CA GLY A 157 -28.23 -12.65 -4.60
C GLY A 157 -27.08 -11.69 -4.37
N ILE A 158 -25.89 -12.05 -4.86
CA ILE A 158 -24.70 -11.19 -4.87
C ILE A 158 -25.01 -9.96 -5.70
N ASN A 159 -24.82 -8.78 -5.12
CA ASN A 159 -24.88 -7.55 -5.90
C ASN A 159 -23.59 -7.42 -6.72
N LEU A 160 -23.60 -7.98 -7.93
CA LEU A 160 -22.43 -7.99 -8.84
C LEU A 160 -21.93 -6.57 -9.10
N ALA A 161 -22.83 -5.58 -9.22
CA ALA A 161 -22.42 -4.19 -9.39
C ALA A 161 -21.62 -3.68 -8.18
N GLY A 162 -22.03 -4.06 -6.96
CA GLY A 162 -21.28 -3.73 -5.74
C GLY A 162 -19.89 -4.35 -5.73
N VAL A 163 -19.77 -5.63 -6.13
CA VAL A 163 -18.47 -6.32 -6.25
C VAL A 163 -17.57 -5.63 -7.29
N MET A 164 -18.11 -5.28 -8.46
CA MET A 164 -17.37 -4.56 -9.49
C MET A 164 -16.85 -3.22 -8.97
N TRP A 165 -17.67 -2.47 -8.26
CA TRP A 165 -17.23 -1.21 -7.64
C TRP A 165 -16.14 -1.43 -6.59
N GLY A 166 -16.24 -2.46 -5.76
CA GLY A 166 -15.22 -2.83 -4.78
C GLY A 166 -13.89 -3.21 -5.43
N LEU A 167 -13.93 -3.98 -6.54
CA LEU A 167 -12.71 -4.32 -7.29
C LEU A 167 -12.11 -3.12 -8.03
N LEU A 168 -12.93 -2.19 -8.53
CA LEU A 168 -12.43 -0.93 -9.07
C LEU A 168 -11.76 -0.08 -7.97
N ALA A 169 -12.33 -0.06 -6.76
CA ALA A 169 -11.68 0.58 -5.61
C ALA A 169 -10.32 -0.08 -5.29
N ALA A 170 -10.25 -1.43 -5.35
CA ALA A 170 -8.99 -2.17 -5.18
C ALA A 170 -7.92 -1.77 -6.22
N VAL A 171 -8.29 -1.64 -7.48
CA VAL A 171 -7.37 -1.18 -8.54
C VAL A 171 -6.92 0.26 -8.26
N ALA A 172 -7.85 1.15 -7.91
CA ALA A 172 -7.55 2.54 -7.58
C ALA A 172 -6.63 2.66 -6.35
N LEU A 173 -6.84 1.83 -5.32
CA LEU A 173 -5.98 1.73 -4.15
C LEU A 173 -4.58 1.22 -4.53
N ALA A 174 -4.49 0.23 -5.42
CA ALA A 174 -3.21 -0.26 -5.95
C ALA A 174 -2.43 0.86 -6.65
N ILE A 175 -3.09 1.63 -7.53
CA ILE A 175 -2.50 2.80 -8.20
C ILE A 175 -2.07 3.86 -7.19
N TYR A 176 -2.88 4.11 -6.16
CA TYR A 176 -2.55 5.02 -5.07
C TYR A 176 -1.23 4.63 -4.39
N PHE A 177 -1.04 3.36 -4.03
CA PHE A 177 0.19 2.88 -3.40
C PHE A 177 1.40 3.04 -4.32
N VAL A 178 1.27 2.69 -5.60
CA VAL A 178 2.34 2.84 -6.60
C VAL A 178 2.75 4.31 -6.75
N LEU A 179 1.79 5.22 -6.90
CA LEU A 179 2.07 6.66 -7.04
C LEU A 179 2.62 7.29 -5.75
N SER A 180 2.17 6.82 -4.58
CA SER A 180 2.65 7.31 -3.28
C SER A 180 4.09 6.87 -2.98
N ALA A 181 4.50 5.70 -3.47
CA ALA A 181 5.84 5.17 -3.31
C ALA A 181 6.86 5.76 -4.29
N ALA A 182 6.40 6.43 -5.35
CA ALA A 182 7.30 7.02 -6.34
C ALA A 182 8.07 8.22 -5.76
N THR A 183 9.40 8.11 -5.71
CA THR A 183 10.31 9.10 -5.12
C THR A 183 11.08 9.91 -6.17
N ASP A 184 10.65 9.87 -7.45
CA ASP A 184 11.32 10.58 -8.52
C ASP A 184 11.27 12.10 -8.29
N GLY A 185 12.41 12.70 -8.01
CA GLY A 185 12.57 14.13 -7.74
C GLY A 185 12.36 14.53 -6.27
N GLU A 186 12.25 15.83 -6.04
CA GLU A 186 12.07 16.39 -4.69
C GLU A 186 10.64 16.10 -4.19
N PRO A 187 10.45 15.34 -3.09
CA PRO A 187 9.12 14.91 -2.64
C PRO A 187 8.34 16.09 -2.05
N LEU A 188 7.13 16.31 -2.54
CA LEU A 188 6.21 17.26 -1.94
C LEU A 188 5.93 16.92 -0.47
N PRO A 189 5.79 17.93 0.41
CA PRO A 189 5.29 17.70 1.75
C PRO A 189 3.95 16.94 1.69
N PRO A 190 3.74 15.91 2.52
CA PRO A 190 2.55 15.06 2.43
C PRO A 190 1.22 15.81 2.56
N ILE A 191 1.15 16.83 3.44
CA ILE A 191 -0.06 17.68 3.59
C ILE A 191 -0.35 18.40 2.27
N VAL A 192 0.68 18.90 1.58
CA VAL A 192 0.56 19.56 0.27
C VAL A 192 0.07 18.58 -0.77
N MET A 193 0.61 17.35 -0.79
CA MET A 193 0.19 16.30 -1.72
C MET A 193 -1.27 15.91 -1.51
N ALA A 194 -1.69 15.69 -0.26
CA ALA A 194 -3.07 15.40 0.09
C ALA A 194 -4.01 16.54 -0.30
N TRP A 195 -3.67 17.78 0.10
CA TRP A 195 -4.45 18.97 -0.24
C TRP A 195 -4.62 19.16 -1.75
N ALA A 196 -3.52 19.13 -2.50
CA ALA A 196 -3.54 19.34 -3.94
C ALA A 196 -4.29 18.21 -4.66
N GLY A 197 -4.11 16.94 -4.23
CA GLY A 197 -4.88 15.81 -4.73
C GLY A 197 -6.37 15.93 -4.47
N MET A 198 -6.77 16.37 -3.28
CA MET A 198 -8.18 16.64 -2.96
C MET A 198 -8.75 17.80 -3.79
N CYS A 199 -7.98 18.87 -4.03
CA CYS A 199 -8.40 19.95 -4.93
C CYS A 199 -8.63 19.44 -6.36
N VAL A 200 -7.70 18.66 -6.90
CA VAL A 200 -7.85 18.04 -8.23
C VAL A 200 -9.09 17.14 -8.28
N GLY A 201 -9.24 16.26 -7.30
CA GLY A 201 -10.40 15.37 -7.20
C GLY A 201 -11.73 16.14 -7.10
N ALA A 202 -11.77 17.18 -6.27
CA ALA A 202 -12.96 18.01 -6.10
C ALA A 202 -13.34 18.75 -7.41
N VAL A 203 -12.36 19.33 -8.10
CA VAL A 203 -12.58 19.98 -9.39
C VAL A 203 -13.12 18.98 -10.42
N VAL A 204 -12.50 17.82 -10.55
CA VAL A 204 -12.92 16.81 -11.55
C VAL A 204 -14.31 16.26 -11.23
N LEU A 205 -14.58 15.85 -9.98
CA LEU A 205 -15.91 15.37 -9.61
C LEU A 205 -16.98 16.47 -9.72
N GLY A 206 -16.62 17.69 -9.38
CA GLY A 206 -17.52 18.86 -9.53
C GLY A 206 -17.87 19.12 -10.99
N LEU A 207 -16.88 19.06 -11.91
CA LEU A 207 -17.10 19.20 -13.34
C LEU A 207 -17.97 18.07 -13.90
N LEU A 208 -17.64 16.80 -13.55
CA LEU A 208 -18.40 15.62 -14.00
C LEU A 208 -19.85 15.65 -13.47
N GLY A 209 -20.04 16.16 -12.26
CA GLY A 209 -21.37 16.38 -11.70
C GLY A 209 -22.11 17.51 -12.40
N GLY A 210 -21.41 18.63 -12.65
CA GLY A 210 -21.99 19.82 -13.32
C GLY A 210 -22.45 19.58 -14.73
N ILE A 211 -21.77 18.70 -15.49
CA ILE A 211 -22.17 18.28 -16.84
C ILE A 211 -23.13 17.07 -16.84
N GLY A 212 -23.57 16.60 -15.66
CA GLY A 212 -24.58 15.55 -15.54
C GLY A 212 -24.06 14.11 -15.74
N VAL A 213 -22.74 13.91 -15.86
CA VAL A 213 -22.15 12.56 -15.99
C VAL A 213 -22.28 11.75 -14.69
N LEU A 214 -22.10 12.44 -13.54
CA LEU A 214 -22.27 11.82 -12.23
C LEU A 214 -23.55 12.34 -11.55
N PRO A 215 -24.37 11.44 -10.98
CA PRO A 215 -25.54 11.87 -10.23
C PRO A 215 -25.09 12.61 -8.93
N MET A 216 -25.49 13.87 -8.76
CA MET A 216 -25.17 14.72 -7.62
C MET A 216 -26.40 14.96 -6.75
N ALA A 217 -27.04 13.88 -6.31
CA ALA A 217 -28.17 13.99 -5.40
C ALA A 217 -27.67 14.28 -3.99
N VAL A 218 -28.25 15.30 -3.37
CA VAL A 218 -28.11 15.63 -1.95
C VAL A 218 -29.49 15.68 -1.29
N SER A 219 -29.54 15.33 -0.02
CA SER A 219 -30.78 15.30 0.75
C SER A 219 -30.59 16.03 2.07
N SER A 220 -31.54 16.84 2.45
CA SER A 220 -31.60 17.48 3.77
C SER A 220 -32.37 16.66 4.81
N ARG A 221 -32.79 15.44 4.44
CA ARG A 221 -33.49 14.54 5.36
C ARG A 221 -32.60 14.18 6.54
N PRO A 222 -33.19 14.01 7.73
CA PRO A 222 -32.49 13.41 8.86
C PRO A 222 -31.89 12.04 8.47
N VAL A 223 -30.79 11.73 9.08
CA VAL A 223 -29.98 10.52 8.80
C VAL A 223 -30.07 9.60 9.99
N ASP A 224 -30.34 8.33 9.76
CA ASP A 224 -30.25 7.31 10.80
C ASP A 224 -28.80 7.06 11.18
N PHE A 225 -28.45 7.41 12.42
CA PHE A 225 -27.10 7.28 12.92
C PHE A 225 -27.14 7.03 14.44
N LEU A 226 -26.45 6.01 14.92
CA LEU A 226 -26.52 5.58 16.33
C LEU A 226 -27.96 5.25 16.79
N HIS A 227 -28.78 4.72 15.90
CA HIS A 227 -30.22 4.43 16.15
C HIS A 227 -31.06 5.67 16.48
N HIS A 228 -30.55 6.87 16.14
CA HIS A 228 -31.26 8.13 16.30
C HIS A 228 -31.29 8.90 14.98
N GLN A 229 -32.32 9.70 14.80
CA GLN A 229 -32.40 10.65 13.68
C GLN A 229 -31.54 11.86 14.00
N VAL A 230 -30.46 12.04 13.24
CA VAL A 230 -29.56 13.21 13.37
C VAL A 230 -29.58 14.05 12.10
N SER A 231 -29.14 15.30 12.21
CA SER A 231 -28.96 16.15 11.04
C SER A 231 -27.89 15.55 10.10
N TRP A 232 -28.15 15.62 8.80
CA TRP A 232 -27.17 15.21 7.75
C TRP A 232 -25.83 15.93 7.88
N VAL A 233 -25.76 17.08 8.54
CA VAL A 233 -24.53 17.83 8.81
C VAL A 233 -23.57 17.01 9.67
N VAL A 234 -24.08 16.21 10.61
CA VAL A 234 -23.24 15.40 11.52
C VAL A 234 -22.36 14.41 10.75
N PRO A 235 -22.92 13.50 9.92
CA PRO A 235 -22.08 12.60 9.14
C PRO A 235 -21.23 13.31 8.07
N VAL A 236 -21.68 14.44 7.51
CA VAL A 236 -20.84 15.24 6.57
C VAL A 236 -19.62 15.81 7.27
N VAL A 237 -19.78 16.42 8.45
CA VAL A 237 -18.65 16.94 9.23
C VAL A 237 -17.75 15.79 9.70
N GLY A 238 -18.33 14.70 10.19
CA GLY A 238 -17.56 13.49 10.58
C GLY A 238 -16.76 12.94 9.42
N LEU A 239 -17.37 12.81 8.26
CA LEU A 239 -16.72 12.30 7.04
C LEU A 239 -15.56 13.20 6.58
N SER A 240 -15.71 14.52 6.69
CA SER A 240 -14.70 15.48 6.23
C SER A 240 -13.60 15.71 7.28
N LEU A 241 -13.97 15.91 8.54
CA LEU A 241 -13.01 16.25 9.61
C LEU A 241 -12.31 15.00 10.14
N VAL A 242 -13.07 13.95 10.47
CA VAL A 242 -12.51 12.72 11.07
C VAL A 242 -11.94 11.82 9.99
N ALA A 243 -12.78 11.37 9.05
CA ALA A 243 -12.38 10.37 8.06
C ALA A 243 -11.52 10.93 6.92
N ALA A 244 -11.35 12.25 6.79
CA ALA A 244 -10.42 12.83 5.84
C ALA A 244 -9.31 13.62 6.54
N VAL A 245 -9.57 14.78 7.14
CA VAL A 245 -8.49 15.63 7.67
C VAL A 245 -7.67 14.93 8.75
N LEU A 246 -8.32 14.44 9.83
CA LEU A 246 -7.64 13.76 10.92
C LEU A 246 -6.92 12.50 10.43
N ALA A 247 -7.60 11.67 9.63
CA ALA A 247 -7.05 10.44 9.10
C ALA A 247 -5.79 10.66 8.25
N TYR A 248 -5.82 11.61 7.31
CA TYR A 248 -4.65 11.91 6.47
C TYR A 248 -3.51 12.53 7.28
N VAL A 249 -3.77 13.50 8.17
CA VAL A 249 -2.72 14.16 8.96
C VAL A 249 -2.00 13.15 9.87
N THR A 250 -2.75 12.30 10.54
CA THR A 250 -2.17 11.28 11.45
C THR A 250 -1.51 10.14 10.67
N GLY A 251 -2.09 9.70 9.54
CA GLY A 251 -1.51 8.67 8.68
C GLY A 251 -0.17 9.08 8.08
N ILE A 252 -0.08 10.31 7.60
CA ILE A 252 1.16 10.89 7.10
C ILE A 252 2.19 11.02 8.23
N GLY A 253 1.76 11.48 9.41
CA GLY A 253 2.61 11.56 10.59
C GLY A 253 3.15 10.19 11.02
N ALA A 254 2.34 9.15 10.92
CA ALA A 254 2.74 7.75 11.14
C ALA A 254 3.76 7.29 10.08
N ALA A 255 3.46 7.48 8.80
CA ALA A 255 4.31 7.05 7.70
C ALA A 255 5.71 7.68 7.75
N ARG A 256 5.81 8.95 8.17
CA ARG A 256 7.10 9.63 8.36
C ARG A 256 7.94 9.06 9.50
N ARG A 257 7.30 8.57 10.57
CA ARG A 257 7.99 8.04 11.76
C ARG A 257 8.29 6.56 11.67
N LEU A 258 7.42 5.80 11.03
CA LEU A 258 7.48 4.35 10.95
C LEU A 258 8.04 3.84 9.62
N GLY A 259 8.09 4.71 8.60
CA GLY A 259 8.30 4.30 7.23
C GLY A 259 7.03 3.76 6.58
N ALA A 260 6.99 3.81 5.24
CA ALA A 260 5.80 3.45 4.46
C ALA A 260 5.35 2.00 4.69
N LYS A 261 6.29 1.06 4.81
CA LYS A 261 6.01 -0.38 5.00
C LYS A 261 5.24 -0.64 6.29
N LEU A 262 5.78 -0.18 7.44
CA LEU A 262 5.14 -0.42 8.74
C LEU A 262 3.84 0.37 8.89
N ALA A 263 3.79 1.61 8.38
CA ALA A 263 2.57 2.42 8.39
C ALA A 263 1.44 1.75 7.58
N SER A 264 1.73 1.16 6.42
CA SER A 264 0.73 0.45 5.62
C SER A 264 0.22 -0.83 6.30
N PHE A 265 1.09 -1.53 7.04
CA PHE A 265 0.70 -2.69 7.84
C PHE A 265 -0.27 -2.29 8.96
N ILE A 266 0.03 -1.22 9.69
CA ILE A 266 -0.85 -0.69 10.74
C ILE A 266 -2.16 -0.18 10.13
N GLY A 267 -2.10 0.40 8.93
CA GLY A 267 -3.28 0.85 8.18
C GLY A 267 -4.31 -0.25 7.95
N MET A 268 -3.91 -1.52 7.86
CA MET A 268 -4.86 -2.65 7.74
C MET A 268 -5.81 -2.78 8.95
N ALA A 269 -5.45 -2.23 10.11
CA ALA A 269 -6.36 -2.15 11.24
C ALA A 269 -7.63 -1.34 10.93
N GLU A 270 -7.63 -0.50 9.89
CA GLU A 270 -8.80 0.21 9.37
C GLU A 270 -9.97 -0.73 9.11
N VAL A 271 -9.71 -1.92 8.56
CA VAL A 271 -10.78 -2.91 8.30
C VAL A 271 -11.48 -3.33 9.59
N LEU A 272 -10.72 -3.55 10.65
CA LEU A 272 -11.29 -3.93 11.96
C LEU A 272 -12.10 -2.79 12.55
N PHE A 273 -11.58 -1.56 12.48
CA PHE A 273 -12.31 -0.38 12.92
C PHE A 273 -13.55 -0.12 12.08
N ALA A 274 -13.49 -0.29 10.76
CA ALA A 274 -14.65 -0.11 9.88
C ALA A 274 -15.78 -1.11 10.20
N ILE A 275 -15.46 -2.38 10.46
CA ILE A 275 -16.43 -3.38 10.89
C ILE A 275 -17.04 -2.99 12.24
N ALA A 276 -16.19 -2.59 13.20
CA ALA A 276 -16.66 -2.17 14.51
C ALA A 276 -17.57 -0.94 14.43
N PHE A 277 -17.20 0.08 13.66
CA PHE A 277 -18.02 1.28 13.47
C PHE A 277 -19.29 1.01 12.65
N ALA A 278 -19.25 0.15 11.64
CA ALA A 278 -20.46 -0.25 10.91
C ALA A 278 -21.44 -0.97 11.83
N TRP A 279 -20.96 -1.80 12.75
CA TRP A 279 -21.80 -2.41 13.77
C TRP A 279 -22.33 -1.39 14.78
N LEU A 280 -21.47 -0.59 15.39
CA LEU A 280 -21.85 0.36 16.44
C LEU A 280 -22.76 1.49 15.93
N LEU A 281 -22.51 1.99 14.72
CA LEU A 281 -23.16 3.19 14.20
C LEU A 281 -24.36 2.88 13.30
N LEU A 282 -24.37 1.71 12.63
CA LEU A 282 -25.37 1.32 11.65
C LEU A 282 -26.08 0.01 11.99
N GLY A 283 -25.65 -0.70 13.04
CA GLY A 283 -26.18 -2.03 13.38
C GLY A 283 -25.81 -3.14 12.38
N GLN A 284 -24.85 -2.90 11.48
CA GLN A 284 -24.41 -3.87 10.48
C GLN A 284 -23.46 -4.89 11.10
N LEU A 285 -23.97 -6.07 11.47
CA LEU A 285 -23.16 -7.20 11.93
C LEU A 285 -22.84 -8.12 10.74
N PRO A 286 -21.56 -8.40 10.46
CA PRO A 286 -21.18 -9.41 9.49
C PRO A 286 -21.69 -10.80 9.92
N SER A 287 -22.09 -11.62 8.96
CA SER A 287 -22.39 -13.03 9.22
C SER A 287 -21.13 -13.80 9.64
N ALA A 288 -21.28 -14.97 10.27
CA ALA A 288 -20.16 -15.82 10.67
C ALA A 288 -19.25 -16.18 9.48
N MET A 289 -19.85 -16.42 8.28
CA MET A 289 -19.09 -16.67 7.04
C MET A 289 -18.31 -15.44 6.59
N GLN A 290 -18.87 -14.25 6.70
CA GLN A 290 -18.18 -13.00 6.38
C GLN A 290 -17.03 -12.71 7.36
N PHE A 291 -17.21 -13.03 8.66
CA PHE A 291 -16.12 -12.97 9.63
C PHE A 291 -14.98 -13.92 9.28
N LEU A 292 -15.30 -15.18 8.98
CA LEU A 292 -14.30 -16.18 8.59
C LEU A 292 -13.58 -15.76 7.31
N GLY A 293 -14.30 -15.37 6.28
CA GLY A 293 -13.72 -14.90 5.02
C GLY A 293 -12.89 -13.63 5.19
N GLY A 294 -13.34 -12.68 6.01
CA GLY A 294 -12.60 -11.48 6.39
C GLY A 294 -11.27 -11.81 7.08
N ALA A 295 -11.29 -12.79 8.01
CA ALA A 295 -10.07 -13.26 8.66
C ALA A 295 -9.07 -13.87 7.63
N PHE A 296 -9.55 -14.65 6.66
CA PHE A 296 -8.73 -15.19 5.58
C PHE A 296 -8.13 -14.08 4.69
N ILE A 297 -8.92 -13.06 4.32
CA ILE A 297 -8.42 -11.91 3.53
C ILE A 297 -7.33 -11.18 4.32
N LEU A 298 -7.60 -10.83 5.58
CA LEU A 298 -6.64 -10.13 6.43
C LEU A 298 -5.36 -10.94 6.65
N ALA A 299 -5.49 -12.24 6.93
CA ALA A 299 -4.34 -13.13 7.06
C ALA A 299 -3.54 -13.21 5.75
N GLY A 300 -4.21 -13.36 4.62
CA GLY A 300 -3.59 -13.42 3.30
C GLY A 300 -2.84 -12.13 2.94
N VAL A 301 -3.47 -10.97 3.11
CA VAL A 301 -2.83 -9.67 2.90
C VAL A 301 -1.67 -9.46 3.86
N THR A 302 -1.81 -9.89 5.12
CA THR A 302 -0.73 -9.86 6.12
C THR A 302 0.47 -10.71 5.69
N LEU A 303 0.25 -11.92 5.19
CA LEU A 303 1.31 -12.79 4.68
C LEU A 303 2.06 -12.15 3.51
N VAL A 304 1.32 -11.55 2.56
CA VAL A 304 1.93 -10.81 1.43
C VAL A 304 2.78 -9.64 1.96
N ARG A 305 2.28 -8.88 2.93
CA ARG A 305 3.01 -7.74 3.50
C ARG A 305 4.23 -8.15 4.31
N VAL A 306 4.14 -9.23 5.08
CA VAL A 306 5.29 -9.78 5.82
C VAL A 306 6.38 -10.23 4.86
N ASP A 307 6.02 -10.85 3.73
CA ASP A 307 6.98 -11.26 2.71
C ASP A 307 7.68 -10.07 2.02
N GLU A 308 6.95 -8.98 1.77
CA GLU A 308 7.52 -7.72 1.28
C GLU A 308 8.48 -7.06 2.29
N LEU A 309 8.25 -7.26 3.60
CA LEU A 309 9.11 -6.74 4.67
C LEU A 309 10.44 -7.52 4.78
N ARG A 310 10.45 -8.80 4.38
CA ARG A 310 11.67 -9.63 4.28
C ARG A 310 12.44 -9.25 3.02
N GLY A 311 13.26 -8.19 3.13
CA GLY A 311 14.05 -7.63 2.00
C GLY A 311 15.04 -8.62 1.39
N PRO A 312 15.72 -8.23 0.29
CA PRO A 312 16.78 -9.04 -0.33
C PRO A 312 17.93 -9.40 0.63
N ASP A 313 18.18 -8.57 1.63
CA ASP A 313 19.30 -8.74 2.57
C ASP A 313 19.10 -9.92 3.53
N ASP A 314 17.85 -10.17 3.96
CA ASP A 314 17.54 -11.34 4.81
C ASP A 314 17.74 -12.67 4.07
N VAL A 315 17.55 -12.67 2.75
CA VAL A 315 17.73 -13.86 1.89
C VAL A 315 19.21 -14.18 1.69
N VAL A 316 20.04 -13.16 1.59
CA VAL A 316 21.50 -13.34 1.49
C VAL A 316 22.03 -13.92 2.81
N GLU A 317 21.54 -13.43 3.94
CA GLU A 317 21.93 -13.92 5.26
C GLU A 317 21.43 -15.36 5.53
N GLU A 318 20.20 -15.69 5.14
CA GLU A 318 19.63 -17.04 5.26
C GLU A 318 20.33 -18.03 4.31
N ALA A 319 20.65 -17.60 3.07
CA ALA A 319 21.44 -18.38 2.12
C ALA A 319 22.88 -18.61 2.61
N GLN A 320 23.47 -17.62 3.27
CA GLN A 320 24.80 -17.73 3.88
C GLN A 320 24.76 -18.64 5.11
N ARG A 321 23.74 -18.57 5.95
CA ARG A 321 23.55 -19.48 7.10
C ARG A 321 23.29 -20.92 6.62
N GLY A 322 22.49 -21.10 5.58
CA GLY A 322 22.24 -22.42 4.97
C GLY A 322 23.49 -23.02 4.30
N ARG A 323 24.41 -22.20 3.82
CA ARG A 323 25.73 -22.64 3.32
C ARG A 323 26.72 -22.91 4.44
N ALA A 324 26.69 -22.13 5.53
CA ALA A 324 27.54 -22.34 6.71
C ALA A 324 27.17 -23.62 7.49
N GLY A 325 25.93 -24.08 7.40
CA GLY A 325 25.46 -25.35 8.00
C GLY A 325 25.71 -26.59 7.14
N ARG A 326 26.21 -26.44 5.90
CA ARG A 326 26.63 -27.59 5.10
C ARG A 326 28.14 -27.83 5.30
N PRO A 327 28.55 -29.02 5.75
CA PRO A 327 29.99 -29.35 5.85
C PRO A 327 30.63 -29.12 4.48
N ALA A 328 31.84 -28.55 4.49
CA ALA A 328 32.56 -28.20 3.28
C ALA A 328 32.77 -29.49 2.42
N PRO A 329 32.69 -29.38 1.06
CA PRO A 329 32.81 -30.54 0.17
C PRO A 329 34.09 -31.36 0.33
N GLY A 330 35.06 -30.91 1.13
CA GLY A 330 36.30 -31.60 1.44
C GLY A 330 36.28 -32.45 2.69
N GLU A 331 35.29 -32.31 3.57
CA GLU A 331 35.28 -33.03 4.86
C GLU A 331 34.65 -34.42 4.75
N GLN A 332 33.79 -34.66 3.76
CA GLN A 332 33.25 -35.98 3.46
C GLN A 332 34.24 -36.92 2.78
N ARG A 333 35.39 -36.46 2.26
CA ARG A 333 36.45 -37.28 1.66
C ARG A 333 37.46 -37.81 2.67
N ARG A 334 37.39 -37.44 3.94
CA ARG A 334 38.34 -37.92 4.97
C ARG A 334 37.95 -39.25 5.65
N LEU A 335 36.83 -39.86 5.28
CA LEU A 335 36.36 -41.10 5.91
C LEU A 335 36.47 -42.35 5.01
N GLU A 336 37.02 -42.22 3.79
CA GLU A 336 37.38 -43.43 3.01
C GLU A 336 38.89 -43.63 3.03
N PRO A 337 39.39 -44.80 3.45
CA PRO A 337 40.82 -45.10 3.38
C PRO A 337 41.26 -45.25 1.92
N VAL A 338 42.15 -44.35 1.51
CA VAL A 338 42.77 -44.34 0.17
C VAL A 338 43.58 -45.65 -0.01
N PRO A 339 43.34 -46.45 -1.06
CA PRO A 339 44.22 -47.54 -1.39
C PRO A 339 45.59 -47.01 -1.83
N GLN A 340 46.63 -47.42 -1.12
CA GLN A 340 48.02 -47.18 -1.48
C GLN A 340 48.39 -47.93 -2.80
N ARG A 341 48.15 -47.27 -3.93
CA ARG A 341 48.89 -47.58 -5.19
C ARG A 341 48.77 -46.36 -6.12
N LEU A 342 49.90 -45.71 -6.29
CA LEU A 342 50.43 -45.02 -7.48
C LEU A 342 51.25 -43.79 -7.07
N PHE A 343 52.43 -44.09 -6.50
CA PHE A 343 53.56 -43.15 -6.58
C PHE A 343 54.57 -43.80 -7.49
N SER A 344 54.66 -43.36 -8.72
CA SER A 344 55.88 -43.34 -9.55
C SER A 344 55.50 -42.77 -10.93
N LEU A 345 55.84 -41.53 -11.17
CA LEU A 345 56.25 -41.03 -12.49
C LEU A 345 57.02 -39.72 -12.28
N ASP A 346 58.33 -39.79 -12.34
CA ASP A 346 59.23 -38.69 -12.50
C ASP A 346 59.02 -38.04 -13.85
N GLY A 347 59.05 -36.69 -13.87
CA GLY A 347 59.15 -35.88 -15.08
C GLY A 347 59.02 -34.40 -14.80
N PRO A 348 59.95 -33.52 -15.16
CA PRO A 348 59.88 -32.10 -14.92
C PRO A 348 58.90 -31.42 -15.90
N VAL A 349 57.87 -30.76 -15.38
CA VAL A 349 56.96 -29.95 -16.17
C VAL A 349 57.41 -28.48 -16.09
N GLU A 350 57.66 -27.91 -17.26
CA GLU A 350 58.15 -26.54 -17.51
C GLU A 350 57.20 -25.46 -16.94
N GLN A 351 57.79 -24.56 -16.20
CA GLN A 351 57.14 -23.35 -15.66
C GLN A 351 56.71 -22.30 -16.72
N GLY A 352 56.92 -22.60 -18.01
CA GLY A 352 56.65 -21.65 -19.11
C GLY A 352 55.18 -21.58 -19.60
N GLN A 353 54.33 -22.54 -19.28
CA GLN A 353 52.95 -22.58 -19.82
C GLN A 353 51.88 -21.90 -18.95
N LEU A 354 52.16 -21.69 -17.67
CA LEU A 354 51.20 -21.01 -16.76
C LEU A 354 51.20 -19.47 -16.92
N GLU A 355 52.29 -18.86 -17.34
CA GLU A 355 52.35 -17.41 -17.58
C GLU A 355 51.67 -16.95 -18.88
N GLN A 356 51.52 -17.83 -19.87
CA GLN A 356 50.81 -17.49 -21.11
C GLN A 356 49.30 -17.57 -21.00
N GLN A 357 48.78 -18.38 -20.11
CA GLN A 357 47.31 -18.55 -19.93
C GLN A 357 46.71 -17.46 -19.06
N VAL A 358 47.47 -16.84 -18.15
CA VAL A 358 47.02 -15.74 -17.30
C VAL A 358 46.96 -14.40 -18.07
N ARG A 359 47.71 -14.30 -19.19
CA ARG A 359 47.76 -13.08 -20.01
C ARG A 359 46.61 -12.98 -21.04
N ALA A 360 45.89 -14.05 -21.31
CA ALA A 360 44.83 -14.11 -22.31
C ALA A 360 43.42 -13.75 -21.78
N ASP A 361 43.23 -13.68 -20.44
CA ASP A 361 41.91 -13.48 -19.83
C ASP A 361 41.72 -12.13 -19.12
N LEU A 362 42.58 -11.12 -19.37
CA LEU A 362 42.33 -9.74 -18.91
C LEU A 362 41.88 -8.87 -20.09
N PRO A 363 40.66 -8.35 -20.13
CA PRO A 363 40.28 -7.34 -21.11
C PRO A 363 40.89 -5.99 -20.75
N ASP A 364 41.39 -5.30 -21.80
CA ASP A 364 41.91 -3.94 -21.79
C ASP A 364 40.96 -2.93 -21.17
N VAL A 365 41.28 -2.45 -19.99
CA VAL A 365 40.67 -1.24 -19.41
C VAL A 365 41.79 -0.47 -18.66
N LEU A 366 42.65 0.20 -19.37
CA LEU A 366 43.44 1.33 -18.86
C LEU A 366 44.25 1.97 -20.05
N ASP A 367 43.58 2.72 -20.89
CA ASP A 367 44.18 3.82 -21.63
C ASP A 367 43.13 4.93 -21.78
N GLY A 368 43.29 5.96 -21.03
CA GLY A 368 42.45 7.15 -20.99
C GLY A 368 43.28 8.33 -20.48
N ASP A 369 43.81 9.08 -21.40
CA ASP A 369 44.58 10.31 -21.35
C ASP A 369 44.41 11.22 -20.13
N VAL A 370 45.49 11.48 -19.43
CA VAL A 370 45.69 12.62 -18.54
C VAL A 370 46.33 13.74 -19.34
N GLN A 371 45.57 14.76 -19.72
CA GLN A 371 46.12 16.05 -20.18
C GLN A 371 46.35 17.00 -19.00
N PRO A 372 47.46 17.68 -18.88
CA PRO A 372 47.70 18.68 -17.83
C PRO A 372 47.12 20.03 -18.24
N LEU A 373 46.27 20.62 -17.37
CA LEU A 373 45.88 22.02 -17.46
C LEU A 373 47.08 22.94 -17.14
N ARG A 374 47.47 23.74 -18.12
CA ARG A 374 48.21 25.00 -17.95
C ARG A 374 47.30 26.16 -18.37
N GLY A 375 47.26 27.20 -17.57
CA GLY A 375 46.71 28.51 -17.90
C GLY A 375 45.79 29.02 -16.83
#